data_20a23fed7e469c49c15801562b4942c4
#
_entry.id   20a23fed7e469c49c15801562b4942c4
#
_cell.length_a   1.000
_cell.length_b   1.000
_cell.length_c   1.000
_cell.angle_alpha   90.00
_cell.angle_beta   90.00
_cell.angle_gamma   90.00
#
_symmetry.space_group_name_H-M   'P 1'
#
loop_
_entity.id
_entity.type
_entity.pdbx_description
1 polymer ?
#
loop_
_entity_poly.entity_id
_entity_poly.type
_entity_poly.pdbx_seq_one_letter_code
_entity_poly.pdbx_strand_id
1 'polypeptide(L)'
;MQNQTHAQQEPHPILASLIRSDLLNTEQAAAYLGVTSRTLEVWRCTKRQAIPYIKVGRLVKYRKTELDQWLAQQTIGANVA
;
A
#
# COMPACT_ATOMS: atom_id res chain seq x y z
N MET A 1 -25.55 7.16 24.88
CA MET A 1 -25.20 7.03 24.55
C MET A 1 -24.56 6.86 24.04
N GLN A 2 -24.17 6.69 23.66
CA GLN A 2 -23.56 6.36 23.24
C GLN A 2 -23.05 6.25 22.49
N ASN A 3 -22.83 6.14 22.31
CA ASN A 3 -22.27 5.87 21.65
C ASN A 3 -22.03 5.71 20.82
N GLN A 4 -22.25 5.34 20.94
CA GLN A 4 -22.04 5.10 20.05
C GLN A 4 -21.72 5.57 19.23
N THR A 5 -21.87 5.72 19.44
CA THR A 5 -21.46 6.40 18.48
C THR A 5 -20.17 6.31 17.96
N HIS A 6 -19.23 6.35 18.54
CA HIS A 6 -17.98 6.23 17.91
C HIS A 6 -17.67 4.89 17.56
N ALA A 7 -18.34 4.05 18.08
CA ALA A 7 -18.15 2.69 17.68
C ALA A 7 -18.43 2.51 16.25
N GLN A 8 -19.27 3.31 15.71
CA GLN A 8 -19.56 3.11 14.33
C GLN A 8 -18.45 3.53 13.43
N GLN A 9 -17.45 4.16 13.96
CA GLN A 9 -16.32 4.50 13.13
C GLN A 9 -15.34 3.39 13.05
N GLU A 10 -15.53 2.34 13.84
CA GLU A 10 -14.64 1.20 13.79
C GLU A 10 -15.30 0.12 12.98
N PRO A 11 -14.65 -0.39 11.96
CA PRO A 11 -15.21 -1.53 11.24
C PRO A 11 -15.20 -2.75 12.14
N HIS A 12 -15.93 -3.77 11.73
CA HIS A 12 -15.90 -5.03 12.43
C HIS A 12 -14.45 -5.48 12.63
N PRO A 13 -14.09 -6.07 13.76
CA PRO A 13 -12.69 -6.44 14.02
C PRO A 13 -12.07 -7.26 12.91
N ILE A 14 -12.79 -8.19 12.32
CA ILE A 14 -12.26 -8.99 11.25
C ILE A 14 -11.99 -8.11 10.02
N LEU A 15 -12.93 -7.24 9.68
CA LEU A 15 -12.76 -6.36 8.54
C LEU A 15 -11.62 -5.39 8.79
N ALA A 16 -11.51 -4.86 9.99
CA ALA A 16 -10.43 -3.95 10.32
C ALA A 16 -9.07 -4.63 10.17
N SER A 17 -8.99 -5.90 10.57
CA SER A 17 -7.77 -6.66 10.46
C SER A 17 -7.39 -6.88 8.99
N LEU A 18 -8.37 -7.19 8.16
CA LEU A 18 -8.12 -7.39 6.74
C LEU A 18 -7.66 -6.09 6.08
N ILE A 19 -8.30 -4.99 6.42
CA ILE A 19 -7.91 -3.70 5.87
C ILE A 19 -6.49 -3.35 6.25
N ARG A 20 -6.14 -3.56 7.53
CA ARG A 20 -4.79 -3.23 7.98
C ARG A 20 -3.75 -4.12 7.37
N SER A 21 -4.08 -5.39 7.13
CA SER A 21 -3.11 -6.31 6.56
C SER A 21 -2.79 -5.98 5.10
N ASP A 22 -3.63 -5.18 4.44
CA ASP A 22 -3.37 -4.74 3.09
C ASP A 22 -2.44 -3.54 3.03
N LEU A 23 -2.21 -2.89 4.16
CA LEU A 23 -1.37 -1.70 4.21
C LEU A 23 0.04 -2.07 4.64
N LEU A 24 0.99 -1.58 3.89
CA LEU A 24 2.41 -1.85 4.14
C LEU A 24 3.13 -0.53 4.35
N ASN A 25 4.10 -0.52 5.26
CA ASN A 25 4.95 0.64 5.37
C ASN A 25 6.02 0.57 4.26
N THR A 26 6.87 1.60 4.19
CA THR A 26 7.85 1.67 3.11
C THR A 26 8.79 0.46 3.09
N GLU A 27 9.25 0.03 4.27
CA GLU A 27 10.14 -1.12 4.33
C GLU A 27 9.47 -2.39 3.85
N GLN A 28 8.23 -2.59 4.30
CA GLN A 28 7.49 -3.78 3.91
C GLN A 28 7.16 -3.76 2.43
N ALA A 29 6.80 -2.60 1.91
CA ALA A 29 6.49 -2.47 0.49
C ALA A 29 7.74 -2.72 -0.35
N ALA A 30 8.88 -2.18 0.07
CA ALA A 30 10.13 -2.39 -0.64
C ALA A 30 10.49 -3.87 -0.67
N ALA A 31 10.37 -4.54 0.47
CA ALA A 31 10.64 -5.97 0.55
C ALA A 31 9.70 -6.74 -0.37
N TYR A 32 8.44 -6.36 -0.40
CA TYR A 32 7.45 -7.01 -1.23
C TYR A 32 7.80 -6.85 -2.73
N LEU A 33 8.30 -5.69 -3.08
CA LEU A 33 8.68 -5.42 -4.48
C LEU A 33 10.07 -5.95 -4.82
N GLY A 34 10.85 -6.31 -3.82
CA GLY A 34 12.20 -6.80 -4.06
C GLY A 34 13.22 -5.69 -4.27
N VAL A 35 12.95 -4.52 -3.72
CA VAL A 35 13.89 -3.39 -3.81
C VAL A 35 14.21 -2.92 -2.40
N THR A 36 15.16 -1.97 -2.30
CA THR A 36 15.47 -1.40 -0.99
C THR A 36 14.50 -0.29 -0.65
N SER A 37 14.37 0.00 0.63
CA SER A 37 13.55 1.12 1.07
C SER A 37 14.01 2.41 0.42
N ARG A 38 15.32 2.59 0.31
CA ARG A 38 15.84 3.80 -0.28
C ARG A 38 15.43 3.93 -1.74
N THR A 39 15.48 2.84 -2.48
CA THR A 39 15.05 2.87 -3.87
C THR A 39 13.59 3.30 -3.97
N LEU A 40 12.76 2.72 -3.12
CA LEU A 40 11.34 3.05 -3.14
C LEU A 40 11.11 4.51 -2.77
N GLU A 41 11.85 5.01 -1.78
CA GLU A 41 11.75 6.41 -1.39
C GLU A 41 12.19 7.35 -2.50
N VAL A 42 13.27 7.00 -3.18
CA VAL A 42 13.75 7.81 -4.30
C VAL A 42 12.71 7.85 -5.41
N TRP A 43 12.13 6.70 -5.72
CA TRP A 43 11.09 6.64 -6.74
C TRP A 43 9.91 7.53 -6.37
N ARG A 44 9.51 7.51 -5.10
CA ARG A 44 8.38 8.33 -4.66
C ARG A 44 8.71 9.80 -4.76
N CYS A 45 9.92 10.18 -4.32
CA CYS A 45 10.29 11.58 -4.30
C CYS A 45 10.52 12.15 -5.69
N THR A 46 11.07 11.34 -6.59
CA THR A 46 11.40 11.80 -7.94
C THR A 46 10.30 11.53 -8.94
N LYS A 47 9.23 10.84 -8.51
CA LYS A 47 8.14 10.44 -9.37
C LYS A 47 8.60 9.58 -10.53
N ARG A 48 9.69 8.86 -10.35
CA ARG A 48 10.22 8.01 -11.38
C ARG A 48 9.30 6.86 -11.72
N GLN A 49 8.65 6.31 -10.70
CA GLN A 49 7.72 5.22 -10.88
C GLN A 49 6.37 5.66 -10.35
N ALA A 50 5.33 5.32 -11.08
CA ALA A 50 3.98 5.72 -10.70
C ALA A 50 3.36 4.67 -9.79
N ILE A 51 3.91 4.52 -8.60
CA ILE A 51 3.39 3.57 -7.61
C ILE A 51 2.51 4.34 -6.64
N PRO A 52 1.22 3.99 -6.55
CA PRO A 52 0.33 4.70 -5.63
C PRO A 52 0.75 4.52 -4.18
N TYR A 53 0.59 5.54 -3.39
CA TYR A 53 0.85 5.47 -1.96
C TYR A 53 -0.14 6.35 -1.22
N ILE A 54 -0.23 6.14 0.09
CA ILE A 54 -1.18 6.84 0.93
C ILE A 54 -0.39 7.61 1.97
N LYS A 55 -0.79 8.86 2.21
CA LYS A 55 -0.21 9.64 3.29
C LYS A 55 -1.17 9.58 4.47
N VAL A 56 -0.67 9.11 5.58
CA VAL A 56 -1.41 9.13 6.84
C VAL A 56 -0.62 10.04 7.77
N GLY A 57 -0.96 11.33 7.75
CA GLY A 57 -0.15 12.30 8.43
C GLY A 57 1.23 12.34 7.81
N ARG A 58 2.24 12.02 8.59
CA ARG A 58 3.61 11.96 8.10
C ARG A 58 3.98 10.59 7.55
N LEU A 59 3.15 9.60 7.83
CA LEU A 59 3.48 8.24 7.46
C LEU A 59 3.09 7.97 6.01
N VAL A 60 3.89 7.14 5.36
CA VAL A 60 3.60 6.69 4.01
C VAL A 60 3.22 5.22 4.09
N LYS A 61 2.11 4.89 3.47
CA LYS A 61 1.63 3.52 3.42
C LYS A 61 1.36 3.14 1.98
N TYR A 62 1.45 1.85 1.70
CA TYR A 62 1.17 1.32 0.37
C TYR A 62 0.11 0.25 0.50
N ARG A 63 -0.77 0.16 -0.48
CA ARG A 63 -1.73 -0.94 -0.53
C ARG A 63 -1.11 -2.07 -1.31
N LYS A 64 -1.12 -3.26 -0.71
CA LYS A 64 -0.54 -4.42 -1.35
C LYS A 64 -1.20 -4.68 -2.71
N THR A 65 -2.52 -4.51 -2.77
CA THR A 65 -3.24 -4.72 -4.02
C THR A 65 -2.77 -3.78 -5.11
N GLU A 66 -2.43 -2.54 -4.75
CA GLU A 66 -1.94 -1.59 -5.74
C GLU A 66 -0.52 -1.90 -6.15
N LEU A 67 0.28 -2.45 -5.23
CA LEU A 67 1.61 -2.91 -5.60
C LEU A 67 1.52 -4.08 -6.58
N ASP A 68 0.56 -4.97 -6.35
CA ASP A 68 0.35 -6.08 -7.27
C ASP A 68 -0.03 -5.59 -8.66
N GLN A 69 -0.88 -4.58 -8.73
CA GLN A 69 -1.28 -4.00 -10.01
C GLN A 69 -0.10 -3.37 -10.72
N TRP A 70 0.74 -2.66 -9.96
CA TRP A 70 1.92 -2.05 -10.54
C TRP A 70 2.88 -3.11 -11.05
N LEU A 71 3.07 -4.19 -10.28
CA LEU A 71 3.93 -5.29 -10.70
C LEU A 71 3.42 -5.92 -11.99
N ALA A 72 2.11 -6.07 -12.10
CA ALA A 72 1.54 -6.63 -13.33
C ALA A 72 1.87 -5.77 -14.53
N GLN A 73 1.90 -4.45 -14.35
CA GLN A 73 2.25 -3.54 -15.43
C GLN A 73 3.71 -3.65 -15.83
N GLN A 74 4.56 -4.10 -14.91
CA GLN A 74 5.98 -4.26 -15.19
C GLN A 74 6.29 -5.60 -15.85
N THR A 75 5.32 -6.49 -15.92
CA THR A 75 5.56 -7.83 -16.45
C THR A 75 5.79 -7.75 -17.94
N ILE A 76 6.92 -8.29 -18.38
CA ILE A 76 7.29 -8.28 -19.79
C ILE A 76 6.89 -9.60 -20.40
N GLY A 77 6.17 -9.54 -21.51
CA GLY A 77 5.76 -10.75 -22.21
C GLY A 77 4.42 -11.31 -21.77
N ALA A 78 3.81 -10.75 -20.71
CA ALA A 78 2.58 -11.30 -20.18
C ALA A 78 1.42 -11.13 -21.15
N ASN A 79 1.48 -10.11 -21.98
CA ASN A 79 0.38 -9.81 -22.90
C ASN A 79 0.68 -10.22 -24.32
N VAL A 80 1.71 -10.99 -24.50
CA VAL A 80 2.02 -11.49 -25.81
C VAL A 80 1.06 -12.63 -26.02
N ALA A 81 0.06 -12.41 -26.73
CA ALA A 81 -0.94 -13.45 -26.91
C ALA A 81 -1.03 -13.81 -28.34
#